data_fb7518f1f7076f75a7f8f33639421a5c
#
_entry.id   fb7518f1f7076f75a7f8f33639421a5c
#
_cell.length_a   1.000
_cell.length_b   1.000
_cell.length_c   1.000
_cell.angle_alpha   90.00
_cell.angle_beta   90.00
_cell.angle_gamma   90.00
#
_symmetry.space_group_name_H-M   'P 1'
#
loop_
_entity.id
_entity.type
_entity.pdbx_description
1 polymer ?
#
loop_
_entity_poly.entity_id
_entity_poly.type
_entity_poly.pdbx_seq_one_letter_code
_entity_poly.pdbx_strand_id
1 'polypeptide(L)'
;MLMNVKIISEKQIAKDAAKMTLLSLAMQTAGMIFNVKLSDMAGTSAVGLMSLIFSLFGFIMVLANGNILTSTGRFVSEARGAGHENFCTVMRYSLTFSLCLSLCFGLGAFLLSDFLGEAILKSRQLSISVRLIAVSLPFASAGSCIKGYFHGIRQVSVPMRGDLIEFAAKWTVLFGGLILFGGTEYFYTVAAAGILGGEFISFCYYGAKYLDEYKHFRVRPLCSAPLLTDTPKGYIRSTFPILLSGYVQMLMSTANELLVPAALLRYSKSTEEALSCYGCFEAIIMPAVFFPSAVLTSLSGIIIPEAALANRCEDKEIRRCRLCRLTDSVFEKSFTYALFIAALFFFCGKWAGRVLCPSDAMVGDSLVILAPVIPFIYLEIVLEGLLKGMGRQNFSTVNSLCEYAVRIACVMIFVGRAGFGGVLISYYASNVISNIARIIVVCRESEMRFDWLRYCIMPLAKGVICCMAGLAAVRLTHAAHSGELACLIVFIMTAAAVFFIFFGGKPMGQRIKELRECV
;
A
#
# COMPACT_ATOMS: atom_id res chain seq x y z
N MET A 1 -16.85 38.06 1.97
CA MET A 1 -16.74 37.48 3.32
C MET A 1 -15.91 36.21 3.17
N LEU A 2 -14.59 36.31 3.25
CA LEU A 2 -13.65 35.22 3.03
C LEU A 2 -13.75 34.28 4.23
N MET A 3 -14.34 33.09 3.98
CA MET A 3 -14.49 32.03 4.97
C MET A 3 -13.12 31.64 5.54
N ASN A 4 -13.01 31.70 6.86
CA ASN A 4 -11.95 31.07 7.64
C ASN A 4 -11.96 29.55 7.39
N VAL A 5 -11.43 29.11 6.27
CA VAL A 5 -10.95 27.74 6.15
C VAL A 5 -9.78 27.66 7.13
N LYS A 6 -10.02 27.03 8.28
CA LYS A 6 -9.01 26.77 9.30
C LYS A 6 -7.82 26.12 8.57
N ILE A 7 -6.83 26.92 8.21
CA ILE A 7 -5.58 26.42 7.62
C ILE A 7 -4.99 25.54 8.71
N ILE A 8 -5.12 24.21 8.52
CA ILE A 8 -4.50 23.25 9.42
C ILE A 8 -3.01 23.57 9.38
N SER A 9 -2.44 23.92 10.52
CA SER A 9 -1.02 24.26 10.65
C SER A 9 -0.18 23.17 10.02
N GLU A 10 0.82 23.51 9.21
CA GLU A 10 1.75 22.54 8.56
C GLU A 10 2.38 21.59 9.59
N LYS A 11 2.63 22.08 10.81
CA LYS A 11 3.06 21.25 11.93
C LYS A 11 2.07 20.14 12.27
N GLN A 12 0.78 20.40 12.10
CA GLN A 12 -0.27 19.41 12.38
C GLN A 12 -0.34 18.35 11.28
N ILE A 13 -0.22 18.75 10.01
CA ILE A 13 -0.16 17.82 8.87
C ILE A 13 1.08 16.93 8.97
N ALA A 14 2.24 17.51 9.26
CA ALA A 14 3.48 16.75 9.44
C ALA A 14 3.40 15.80 10.67
N LYS A 15 2.77 16.26 11.77
CA LYS A 15 2.57 15.44 12.97
C LYS A 15 1.60 14.28 12.71
N ASP A 16 0.53 14.52 11.96
CA ASP A 16 -0.44 13.48 11.63
C ASP A 16 0.14 12.47 10.63
N ALA A 17 0.92 12.93 9.64
CA ALA A 17 1.67 12.07 8.74
C ALA A 17 2.70 11.20 9.49
N ALA A 18 3.46 11.79 10.42
CA ALA A 18 4.42 11.05 11.24
C ALA A 18 3.74 9.99 12.12
N LYS A 19 2.57 10.31 12.71
CA LYS A 19 1.79 9.35 13.49
C LYS A 19 1.27 8.20 12.61
N MET A 20 0.78 8.52 11.40
CA MET A 20 0.34 7.50 10.43
C MET A 20 1.48 6.56 10.06
N THR A 21 2.66 7.12 9.74
CA THR A 21 3.85 6.33 9.42
C THR A 21 4.23 5.41 10.57
N LEU A 22 4.31 5.95 11.79
CA LEU A 22 4.69 5.18 12.97
C LEU A 22 3.70 4.05 13.24
N LEU A 23 2.39 4.33 13.12
CA LEU A 23 1.36 3.31 13.29
C LEU A 23 1.41 2.24 12.21
N SER A 24 1.57 2.64 10.94
CA SER A 24 1.69 1.69 9.83
C SER A 24 2.91 0.78 9.99
N LEU A 25 4.05 1.35 10.39
CA LEU A 25 5.27 0.57 10.69
C LEU A 25 5.04 -0.40 11.86
N ALA A 26 4.40 0.07 12.93
CA ALA A 26 4.09 -0.78 14.08
C ALA A 26 3.15 -1.94 13.70
N MET A 27 2.11 -1.67 12.90
CA MET A 27 1.17 -2.69 12.42
C MET A 27 1.86 -3.69 11.48
N GLN A 28 2.72 -3.23 10.56
CA GLN A 28 3.48 -4.11 9.66
C GLN A 28 4.46 -4.99 10.44
N THR A 29 5.18 -4.41 11.41
CA THR A 29 6.09 -5.16 12.29
C THR A 29 5.34 -6.21 13.10
N ALA A 30 4.22 -5.82 13.73
CA ALA A 30 3.38 -6.75 14.48
C ALA A 30 2.81 -7.86 13.58
N GLY A 31 2.34 -7.51 12.37
CA GLY A 31 1.86 -8.49 11.40
C GLY A 31 2.94 -9.50 10.98
N MET A 32 4.17 -9.03 10.78
CA MET A 32 5.31 -9.89 10.46
C MET A 32 5.65 -10.84 11.62
N ILE A 33 5.71 -10.33 12.85
CA ILE A 33 5.95 -11.15 14.06
C ILE A 33 4.84 -12.19 14.22
N PHE A 34 3.59 -11.80 13.99
CA PHE A 34 2.44 -12.70 14.07
C PHE A 34 2.46 -13.77 13.00
N ASN A 35 2.84 -13.43 11.76
CA ASN A 35 2.99 -14.42 10.69
C ASN A 35 4.11 -15.43 10.97
N VAL A 36 5.26 -14.98 11.50
CA VAL A 36 6.34 -15.88 11.93
C VAL A 36 5.84 -16.82 13.02
N LYS A 37 5.18 -16.28 14.07
CA LYS A 37 4.66 -17.09 15.16
C LYS A 37 3.59 -18.08 14.71
N LEU A 38 2.78 -17.68 13.74
CA LEU A 38 1.77 -18.52 13.12
C LEU A 38 2.40 -19.66 12.30
N SER A 39 3.48 -19.36 11.58
CA SER A 39 4.28 -20.36 10.85
C SER A 39 4.91 -21.39 11.78
N ASP A 40 5.39 -20.96 12.93
CA ASP A 40 5.94 -21.86 13.96
C ASP A 40 4.87 -22.79 14.56
N MET A 41 3.63 -22.29 14.72
CA MET A 41 2.51 -23.02 15.33
C MET A 41 1.80 -23.97 14.36
N ALA A 42 1.59 -23.56 13.11
CA ALA A 42 0.74 -24.26 12.14
C ALA A 42 1.52 -24.86 10.96
N GLY A 43 2.81 -24.53 10.83
CA GLY A 43 3.64 -24.91 9.70
C GLY A 43 3.55 -23.95 8.50
N THR A 44 4.58 -23.93 7.69
CA THR A 44 4.70 -23.02 6.53
C THR A 44 3.65 -23.27 5.45
N SER A 45 3.25 -24.52 5.23
CA SER A 45 2.20 -24.89 4.28
C SER A 45 0.82 -24.35 4.67
N ALA A 46 0.49 -24.38 5.98
CA ALA A 46 -0.76 -23.83 6.49
C ALA A 46 -0.83 -22.31 6.34
N VAL A 47 0.28 -21.60 6.58
CA VAL A 47 0.38 -20.16 6.35
C VAL A 47 0.28 -19.81 4.86
N GLY A 48 0.84 -20.64 3.98
CA GLY A 48 0.68 -20.53 2.53
C GLY A 48 -0.78 -20.61 2.08
N LEU A 49 -1.54 -21.59 2.58
CA LEU A 49 -2.97 -21.69 2.30
C LEU A 49 -3.79 -20.54 2.92
N MET A 50 -3.40 -20.06 4.09
CA MET A 50 -4.03 -18.88 4.71
C MET A 50 -3.82 -17.62 3.85
N SER A 51 -2.64 -17.44 3.26
CA SER A 51 -2.39 -16.31 2.34
C SER A 51 -3.25 -16.41 1.07
N LEU A 52 -3.55 -17.62 0.57
CA LEU A 52 -4.52 -17.79 -0.52
C LEU A 52 -5.95 -17.40 -0.11
N ILE A 53 -6.36 -17.70 1.13
CA ILE A 53 -7.66 -17.25 1.67
C ILE A 53 -7.70 -15.72 1.75
N PHE A 54 -6.63 -15.08 2.20
CA PHE A 54 -6.55 -13.62 2.24
C PHE A 54 -6.52 -13.00 0.85
N SER A 55 -5.86 -13.62 -0.13
CA SER A 55 -5.88 -13.20 -1.53
C SER A 55 -7.28 -13.33 -2.12
N LEU A 56 -7.98 -14.43 -1.86
CA LEU A 56 -9.37 -14.61 -2.28
C LEU A 56 -10.30 -13.56 -1.64
N PHE A 57 -10.13 -13.29 -0.34
CA PHE A 57 -10.84 -12.20 0.34
C PHE A 57 -10.56 -10.86 -0.33
N GLY A 58 -9.30 -10.54 -0.58
CA GLY A 58 -8.88 -9.32 -1.27
C GLY A 58 -9.53 -9.17 -2.65
N PHE A 59 -9.56 -10.25 -3.43
CA PHE A 59 -10.20 -10.29 -4.75
C PHE A 59 -11.71 -10.01 -4.66
N ILE A 60 -12.44 -10.76 -3.84
CA ILE A 60 -13.88 -10.59 -3.69
C ILE A 60 -14.19 -9.22 -3.08
N MET A 61 -13.35 -8.74 -2.16
CA MET A 61 -13.46 -7.43 -1.53
C MET A 61 -13.34 -6.28 -2.54
N VAL A 62 -12.41 -6.36 -3.51
CA VAL A 62 -12.30 -5.33 -4.56
C VAL A 62 -13.53 -5.34 -5.46
N LEU A 63 -14.05 -6.51 -5.81
CA LEU A 63 -15.30 -6.62 -6.58
C LEU A 63 -16.50 -6.04 -5.80
N ALA A 64 -16.62 -6.37 -4.52
CA ALA A 64 -17.69 -5.91 -3.65
C ALA A 64 -17.59 -4.44 -3.27
N ASN A 65 -16.38 -3.93 -3.11
CA ASN A 65 -16.11 -2.56 -2.63
C ASN A 65 -16.03 -1.54 -3.78
N GLY A 66 -15.56 -1.95 -4.96
CA GLY A 66 -15.55 -1.12 -6.17
C GLY A 66 -14.86 0.24 -5.99
N ASN A 67 -13.73 0.30 -5.27
CA ASN A 67 -13.02 1.55 -4.96
C ASN A 67 -13.91 2.62 -4.27
N ILE A 68 -14.92 2.21 -3.50
CA ILE A 68 -15.87 3.11 -2.84
C ILE A 68 -15.17 4.09 -1.90
N LEU A 69 -14.09 3.68 -1.25
CA LEU A 69 -13.27 4.55 -0.41
C LEU A 69 -12.77 5.78 -1.19
N THR A 70 -12.22 5.54 -2.38
CA THR A 70 -11.65 6.60 -3.22
C THR A 70 -12.75 7.48 -3.81
N SER A 71 -13.85 6.90 -4.29
CA SER A 71 -14.95 7.65 -4.89
C SER A 71 -15.69 8.48 -3.85
N THR A 72 -15.99 7.93 -2.67
CA THR A 72 -16.63 8.68 -1.57
C THR A 72 -15.72 9.80 -1.09
N GLY A 73 -14.43 9.53 -0.86
CA GLY A 73 -13.46 10.54 -0.44
C GLY A 73 -13.35 11.69 -1.43
N ARG A 74 -13.37 11.39 -2.74
CA ARG A 74 -13.36 12.38 -3.80
C ARG A 74 -14.64 13.23 -3.78
N PHE A 75 -15.82 12.63 -3.78
CA PHE A 75 -17.08 13.36 -3.83
C PHE A 75 -17.31 14.23 -2.60
N VAL A 76 -16.96 13.74 -1.41
CA VAL A 76 -16.99 14.53 -0.18
C VAL A 76 -16.01 15.71 -0.25
N SER A 77 -14.80 15.50 -0.79
CA SER A 77 -13.82 16.59 -0.98
C SER A 77 -14.29 17.62 -2.00
N GLU A 78 -14.90 17.19 -3.11
CA GLU A 78 -15.48 18.07 -4.14
C GLU A 78 -16.65 18.89 -3.57
N ALA A 79 -17.56 18.25 -2.84
CA ALA A 79 -18.66 18.90 -2.16
C ALA A 79 -18.18 19.97 -1.15
N ARG A 80 -17.16 19.60 -0.36
CA ARG A 80 -16.54 20.55 0.59
C ARG A 80 -15.86 21.73 -0.13
N GLY A 81 -15.19 21.47 -1.25
CA GLY A 81 -14.56 22.50 -2.09
C GLY A 81 -15.59 23.46 -2.71
N ALA A 82 -16.81 23.00 -2.97
CA ALA A 82 -17.95 23.81 -3.43
C ALA A 82 -18.70 24.54 -2.30
N GLY A 83 -18.21 24.45 -1.06
CA GLY A 83 -18.83 25.11 0.11
C GLY A 83 -20.02 24.35 0.72
N HIS A 84 -20.26 23.10 0.31
CA HIS A 84 -21.27 22.27 0.93
C HIS A 84 -20.81 21.81 2.33
N GLU A 85 -21.65 22.02 3.33
CA GLU A 85 -21.43 21.51 4.68
C GLU A 85 -22.28 20.28 5.02
N ASN A 86 -23.29 19.99 4.19
CA ASN A 86 -24.17 18.84 4.35
C ASN A 86 -23.81 17.75 3.33
N PHE A 87 -23.26 16.66 3.81
CA PHE A 87 -22.81 15.52 2.99
C PHE A 87 -23.82 14.35 2.94
N CYS A 88 -25.02 14.53 3.51
CA CYS A 88 -26.01 13.46 3.64
C CYS A 88 -26.38 12.81 2.30
N THR A 89 -26.54 13.61 1.23
CA THR A 89 -26.92 13.12 -0.10
C THR A 89 -25.82 12.24 -0.70
N VAL A 90 -24.57 12.75 -0.66
CA VAL A 90 -23.38 12.00 -1.16
C VAL A 90 -23.24 10.69 -0.39
N MET A 91 -23.30 10.74 0.94
CA MET A 91 -23.14 9.55 1.78
C MET A 91 -24.29 8.54 1.61
N ARG A 92 -25.52 9.02 1.45
CA ARG A 92 -26.67 8.13 1.18
C ARG A 92 -26.47 7.35 -0.12
N TYR A 93 -26.06 8.00 -1.21
CA TYR A 93 -25.80 7.30 -2.47
C TYR A 93 -24.60 6.38 -2.38
N SER A 94 -23.51 6.83 -1.73
CA SER A 94 -22.31 6.03 -1.56
C SER A 94 -22.58 4.76 -0.73
N LEU A 95 -23.27 4.88 0.41
CA LEU A 95 -23.62 3.74 1.25
C LEU A 95 -24.61 2.80 0.55
N THR A 96 -25.66 3.33 -0.11
CA THR A 96 -26.62 2.49 -0.84
C THR A 96 -25.92 1.72 -1.95
N PHE A 97 -25.10 2.40 -2.74
CA PHE A 97 -24.35 1.78 -3.84
C PHE A 97 -23.39 0.70 -3.32
N SER A 98 -22.63 1.01 -2.28
CA SER A 98 -21.70 0.12 -1.61
C SER A 98 -22.38 -1.14 -1.07
N LEU A 99 -23.50 -0.96 -0.36
CA LEU A 99 -24.28 -2.09 0.19
C LEU A 99 -24.91 -2.94 -0.92
N CYS A 100 -25.51 -2.35 -1.95
CA CYS A 100 -26.06 -3.11 -3.06
C CYS A 100 -24.98 -3.96 -3.77
N LEU A 101 -23.82 -3.36 -4.02
CA LEU A 101 -22.72 -4.04 -4.70
C LEU A 101 -22.17 -5.18 -3.83
N SER A 102 -21.91 -4.90 -2.55
CA SER A 102 -21.36 -5.90 -1.62
C SER A 102 -22.33 -7.03 -1.30
N LEU A 103 -23.62 -6.75 -1.24
CA LEU A 103 -24.64 -7.80 -1.10
C LEU A 103 -24.74 -8.67 -2.36
N CYS A 104 -24.65 -8.08 -3.55
CA CYS A 104 -24.67 -8.82 -4.81
C CYS A 104 -23.48 -9.79 -4.90
N PHE A 105 -22.26 -9.28 -4.74
CA PHE A 105 -21.05 -10.11 -4.80
C PHE A 105 -20.92 -11.03 -3.57
N GLY A 106 -21.35 -10.60 -2.39
CA GLY A 106 -21.37 -11.40 -1.18
C GLY A 106 -22.32 -12.59 -1.29
N LEU A 107 -23.54 -12.36 -1.78
CA LEU A 107 -24.50 -13.45 -2.04
C LEU A 107 -23.97 -14.41 -3.11
N GLY A 108 -23.39 -13.86 -4.20
CA GLY A 108 -22.74 -14.67 -5.22
C GLY A 108 -21.61 -15.56 -4.65
N ALA A 109 -20.71 -14.99 -3.87
CA ALA A 109 -19.63 -15.73 -3.22
C ALA A 109 -20.14 -16.77 -2.21
N PHE A 110 -21.21 -16.45 -1.47
CA PHE A 110 -21.85 -17.38 -0.53
C PHE A 110 -22.47 -18.58 -1.24
N LEU A 111 -23.23 -18.34 -2.32
CA LEU A 111 -23.87 -19.41 -3.12
C LEU A 111 -22.83 -20.27 -3.88
N LEU A 112 -21.75 -19.64 -4.37
CA LEU A 112 -20.67 -20.30 -5.08
C LEU A 112 -19.56 -20.82 -4.16
N SER A 113 -19.75 -20.78 -2.83
CA SER A 113 -18.70 -21.12 -1.85
C SER A 113 -18.12 -22.52 -2.02
N ASP A 114 -18.94 -23.50 -2.33
CA ASP A 114 -18.48 -24.88 -2.55
C ASP A 114 -17.65 -24.99 -3.83
N PHE A 115 -18.07 -24.34 -4.92
CA PHE A 115 -17.31 -24.28 -6.16
C PHE A 115 -15.98 -23.52 -5.97
N LEU A 116 -15.98 -22.39 -5.28
CA LEU A 116 -14.78 -21.61 -5.00
C LEU A 116 -13.81 -22.39 -4.08
N GLY A 117 -14.34 -23.14 -3.11
CA GLY A 117 -13.55 -24.01 -2.25
C GLY A 117 -12.86 -25.13 -3.02
N GLU A 118 -13.58 -25.80 -3.92
CA GLU A 118 -13.04 -26.91 -4.72
C GLU A 118 -12.13 -26.44 -5.86
N ALA A 119 -12.55 -25.41 -6.62
CA ALA A 119 -11.83 -24.96 -7.81
C ALA A 119 -10.57 -24.14 -7.50
N ILE A 120 -10.62 -23.25 -6.48
CA ILE A 120 -9.51 -22.33 -6.17
C ILE A 120 -8.66 -22.87 -5.03
N LEU A 121 -9.32 -23.30 -3.93
CA LEU A 121 -8.62 -23.72 -2.72
C LEU A 121 -8.34 -25.23 -2.68
N LYS A 122 -8.82 -25.98 -3.68
CA LYS A 122 -8.66 -27.44 -3.82
C LYS A 122 -9.08 -28.24 -2.58
N SER A 123 -9.97 -27.71 -1.76
CA SER A 123 -10.48 -28.36 -0.56
C SER A 123 -11.90 -27.89 -0.24
N ARG A 124 -12.84 -28.85 -0.20
CA ARG A 124 -14.24 -28.59 0.17
C ARG A 124 -14.39 -28.09 1.60
N GLN A 125 -13.48 -28.44 2.49
CA GLN A 125 -13.48 -27.97 3.87
C GLN A 125 -13.33 -26.44 3.98
N LEU A 126 -12.73 -25.79 2.96
CA LEU A 126 -12.53 -24.35 2.93
C LEU A 126 -13.79 -23.56 2.49
N SER A 127 -14.86 -24.22 2.06
CA SER A 127 -16.14 -23.58 1.72
C SER A 127 -16.73 -22.79 2.88
N ILE A 128 -16.55 -23.25 4.12
CA ILE A 128 -16.99 -22.52 5.32
C ILE A 128 -16.22 -21.19 5.45
N SER A 129 -14.92 -21.18 5.18
CA SER A 129 -14.10 -19.96 5.19
C SER A 129 -14.59 -18.95 4.15
N VAL A 130 -14.94 -19.43 2.94
CA VAL A 130 -15.50 -18.58 1.87
C VAL A 130 -16.87 -18.00 2.29
N ARG A 131 -17.73 -18.76 2.96
CA ARG A 131 -19.01 -18.27 3.48
C ARG A 131 -18.83 -17.18 4.54
N LEU A 132 -17.88 -17.35 5.47
CA LEU A 132 -17.55 -16.32 6.47
C LEU A 132 -17.03 -15.03 5.81
N ILE A 133 -16.17 -15.16 4.80
CA ILE A 133 -15.69 -14.04 3.99
C ILE A 133 -16.86 -13.34 3.29
N ALA A 134 -17.77 -14.09 2.66
CA ALA A 134 -18.93 -13.52 1.99
C ALA A 134 -19.80 -12.68 2.94
N VAL A 135 -20.00 -13.15 4.18
CA VAL A 135 -20.72 -12.42 5.22
C VAL A 135 -19.98 -11.16 5.68
N SER A 136 -18.64 -11.11 5.62
CA SER A 136 -17.87 -9.93 6.01
C SER A 136 -17.98 -8.77 5.02
N LEU A 137 -18.26 -9.04 3.74
CA LEU A 137 -18.21 -8.05 2.65
C LEU A 137 -19.11 -6.81 2.85
N PRO A 138 -20.38 -6.93 3.30
CA PRO A 138 -21.21 -5.75 3.55
C PRO A 138 -20.65 -4.84 4.64
N PHE A 139 -20.06 -5.41 5.69
CA PHE A 139 -19.43 -4.65 6.78
C PHE A 139 -18.17 -3.94 6.29
N ALA A 140 -17.31 -4.65 5.58
CA ALA A 140 -16.10 -4.15 4.99
C ALA A 140 -16.36 -3.01 3.98
N SER A 141 -17.36 -3.19 3.12
CA SER A 141 -17.71 -2.20 2.09
C SER A 141 -18.34 -0.94 2.69
N ALA A 142 -19.26 -1.08 3.63
CA ALA A 142 -19.83 0.05 4.36
C ALA A 142 -18.78 0.77 5.23
N GLY A 143 -17.90 0.03 5.89
CA GLY A 143 -16.76 0.57 6.62
C GLY A 143 -15.84 1.40 5.73
N SER A 144 -15.47 0.86 4.56
CA SER A 144 -14.67 1.56 3.55
C SER A 144 -15.33 2.83 3.02
N CYS A 145 -16.66 2.82 2.83
CA CYS A 145 -17.42 4.00 2.44
C CYS A 145 -17.31 5.11 3.50
N ILE A 146 -17.52 4.77 4.78
CA ILE A 146 -17.43 5.72 5.89
C ILE A 146 -15.99 6.20 6.09
N LYS A 147 -15.01 5.31 5.94
CA LYS A 147 -13.58 5.65 5.94
C LYS A 147 -13.26 6.68 4.85
N GLY A 148 -13.83 6.50 3.64
CA GLY A 148 -13.73 7.45 2.53
C GLY A 148 -14.28 8.84 2.89
N TYR A 149 -15.40 8.90 3.59
CA TYR A 149 -15.96 10.15 4.11
C TYR A 149 -14.96 10.89 5.01
N PHE A 150 -14.36 10.20 6.00
CA PHE A 150 -13.39 10.82 6.91
C PHE A 150 -12.10 11.27 6.19
N HIS A 151 -11.67 10.55 5.15
CA HIS A 151 -10.59 11.01 4.26
C HIS A 151 -10.99 12.29 3.51
N GLY A 152 -12.21 12.36 2.98
CA GLY A 152 -12.75 13.52 2.27
C GLY A 152 -12.82 14.78 3.12
N ILE A 153 -13.20 14.66 4.39
CA ILE A 153 -13.21 15.79 5.35
C ILE A 153 -11.85 16.03 6.00
N ARG A 154 -10.80 15.25 5.63
CA ARG A 154 -9.43 15.34 6.16
C ARG A 154 -9.30 15.02 7.67
N GLN A 155 -10.18 14.22 8.21
CA GLN A 155 -10.07 13.70 9.58
C GLN A 155 -9.35 12.35 9.59
N VAL A 156 -8.07 12.35 9.31
CA VAL A 156 -7.24 11.15 9.12
C VAL A 156 -7.11 10.28 10.39
N SER A 157 -7.32 10.89 11.56
CA SER A 157 -7.22 10.18 12.85
C SER A 157 -8.30 9.11 13.05
N VAL A 158 -9.47 9.25 12.43
CA VAL A 158 -10.56 8.26 12.54
C VAL A 158 -10.25 7.01 11.74
N PRO A 159 -9.91 7.09 10.43
CA PRO A 159 -9.42 5.94 9.67
C PRO A 159 -8.27 5.19 10.36
N MET A 160 -7.27 5.93 10.83
CA MET A 160 -6.09 5.37 11.49
C MET A 160 -6.44 4.53 12.73
N ARG A 161 -7.37 5.01 13.57
CA ARG A 161 -7.82 4.24 14.75
C ARG A 161 -8.67 3.04 14.34
N GLY A 162 -9.50 3.18 13.31
CA GLY A 162 -10.30 2.08 12.78
C GLY A 162 -9.44 0.94 12.24
N ASP A 163 -8.38 1.26 11.48
CA ASP A 163 -7.44 0.28 10.97
C ASP A 163 -6.69 -0.46 12.10
N LEU A 164 -6.34 0.25 13.18
CA LEU A 164 -5.75 -0.37 14.37
C LEU A 164 -6.72 -1.31 15.08
N ILE A 165 -7.98 -0.91 15.22
CA ILE A 165 -9.04 -1.71 15.85
C ILE A 165 -9.30 -2.97 15.02
N GLU A 166 -9.40 -2.84 13.69
CA GLU A 166 -9.55 -3.95 12.74
C GLU A 166 -8.39 -4.95 12.89
N PHE A 167 -7.16 -4.45 12.84
CA PHE A 167 -5.96 -5.25 13.00
C PHE A 167 -5.94 -6.00 14.33
N ALA A 168 -6.18 -5.31 15.44
CA ALA A 168 -6.19 -5.91 16.77
C ALA A 168 -7.30 -6.96 16.90
N ALA A 169 -8.51 -6.68 16.42
CA ALA A 169 -9.63 -7.61 16.46
C ALA A 169 -9.37 -8.87 15.63
N LYS A 170 -8.86 -8.70 14.39
CA LYS A 170 -8.51 -9.80 13.50
C LYS A 170 -7.52 -10.76 14.16
N TRP A 171 -6.43 -10.25 14.71
CA TRP A 171 -5.40 -11.07 15.32
C TRP A 171 -5.84 -11.68 16.66
N THR A 172 -6.65 -10.96 17.44
CA THR A 172 -7.23 -11.49 18.70
C THR A 172 -8.15 -12.68 18.42
N VAL A 173 -9.03 -12.57 17.43
CA VAL A 173 -9.92 -13.67 17.02
C VAL A 173 -9.11 -14.85 16.48
N LEU A 174 -8.09 -14.58 15.66
CA LEU A 174 -7.23 -15.62 15.09
C LEU A 174 -6.48 -16.40 16.18
N PHE A 175 -5.72 -15.72 17.05
CA PHE A 175 -4.95 -16.40 18.10
C PHE A 175 -5.87 -16.98 19.19
N GLY A 176 -6.92 -16.27 19.58
CA GLY A 176 -7.89 -16.77 20.55
C GLY A 176 -8.59 -18.04 20.05
N GLY A 177 -8.99 -18.05 18.79
CA GLY A 177 -9.59 -19.24 18.16
C GLY A 177 -8.62 -20.42 18.06
N LEU A 178 -7.35 -20.17 17.72
CA LEU A 178 -6.33 -21.22 17.68
C LEU A 178 -6.06 -21.85 19.06
N ILE A 179 -6.08 -21.04 20.12
CA ILE A 179 -5.91 -21.53 21.49
C ILE A 179 -7.12 -22.35 21.94
N LEU A 180 -8.34 -21.92 21.58
CA LEU A 180 -9.58 -22.56 22.02
C LEU A 180 -9.86 -23.88 21.27
N PHE A 181 -9.62 -23.91 19.97
CA PHE A 181 -9.99 -25.04 19.12
C PHE A 181 -8.85 -26.03 18.84
N GLY A 182 -7.61 -25.70 19.20
CA GLY A 182 -6.47 -26.62 19.36
C GLY A 182 -6.10 -27.56 18.18
N GLY A 183 -6.61 -27.33 16.98
CA GLY A 183 -6.40 -28.24 15.85
C GLY A 183 -6.18 -27.55 14.52
N THR A 184 -5.34 -28.15 13.68
CA THR A 184 -5.07 -27.70 12.31
C THR A 184 -6.31 -27.74 11.41
N GLU A 185 -7.31 -28.54 11.74
CA GLU A 185 -8.54 -28.67 10.94
C GLU A 185 -9.37 -27.39 10.91
N TYR A 186 -9.43 -26.64 12.02
CA TYR A 186 -10.23 -25.39 12.13
C TYR A 186 -9.43 -24.13 11.80
N PHE A 187 -8.14 -24.26 11.53
CA PHE A 187 -7.23 -23.14 11.32
C PHE A 187 -7.74 -22.12 10.29
N TYR A 188 -8.19 -22.61 9.14
CA TYR A 188 -8.66 -21.73 8.04
C TYR A 188 -10.00 -21.07 8.35
N THR A 189 -10.88 -21.79 9.03
CA THR A 189 -12.18 -21.26 9.47
C THR A 189 -11.98 -20.16 10.51
N VAL A 190 -11.05 -20.35 11.45
CA VAL A 190 -10.67 -19.35 12.45
C VAL A 190 -10.01 -18.13 11.79
N ALA A 191 -9.18 -18.32 10.77
CA ALA A 191 -8.60 -17.21 10.00
C ALA A 191 -9.67 -16.37 9.30
N ALA A 192 -10.66 -17.01 8.67
CA ALA A 192 -11.79 -16.33 8.05
C ALA A 192 -12.71 -15.64 9.09
N ALA A 193 -12.92 -16.26 10.25
CA ALA A 193 -13.63 -15.65 11.37
C ALA A 193 -12.88 -14.43 11.92
N GLY A 194 -11.55 -14.44 11.91
CA GLY A 194 -10.71 -13.28 12.24
C GLY A 194 -10.95 -12.11 11.30
N ILE A 195 -11.05 -12.37 9.98
CA ILE A 195 -11.41 -11.33 9.00
C ILE A 195 -12.81 -10.77 9.32
N LEU A 196 -13.81 -11.63 9.46
CA LEU A 196 -15.18 -11.20 9.75
C LEU A 196 -15.26 -10.38 11.05
N GLY A 197 -14.59 -10.83 12.11
CA GLY A 197 -14.54 -10.11 13.39
C GLY A 197 -13.86 -8.75 13.28
N GLY A 198 -12.74 -8.66 12.57
CA GLY A 198 -12.03 -7.42 12.31
C GLY A 198 -12.89 -6.41 11.56
N GLU A 199 -13.48 -6.82 10.43
CA GLU A 199 -14.34 -5.98 9.61
C GLU A 199 -15.61 -5.53 10.35
N PHE A 200 -16.25 -6.42 11.10
CA PHE A 200 -17.45 -6.09 11.87
C PHE A 200 -17.16 -5.07 12.98
N ILE A 201 -16.09 -5.28 13.75
CA ILE A 201 -15.75 -4.38 14.87
C ILE A 201 -15.30 -3.01 14.35
N SER A 202 -14.50 -2.98 13.26
CA SER A 202 -14.11 -1.71 12.63
C SER A 202 -15.29 -0.97 12.04
N PHE A 203 -16.24 -1.67 11.40
CA PHE A 203 -17.50 -1.09 10.94
C PHE A 203 -18.32 -0.47 12.06
N CYS A 204 -18.45 -1.16 13.21
CA CYS A 204 -19.13 -0.59 14.37
C CYS A 204 -18.46 0.70 14.86
N TYR A 205 -17.14 0.73 14.90
CA TYR A 205 -16.39 1.93 15.27
C TYR A 205 -16.61 3.09 14.26
N TYR A 206 -16.50 2.82 12.96
CA TYR A 206 -16.75 3.83 11.93
C TYR A 206 -18.18 4.33 11.94
N GLY A 207 -19.15 3.43 12.13
CA GLY A 207 -20.57 3.75 12.24
C GLY A 207 -20.86 4.66 13.42
N ALA A 208 -20.31 4.35 14.61
CA ALA A 208 -20.46 5.19 15.79
C ALA A 208 -19.91 6.61 15.55
N LYS A 209 -18.73 6.73 14.94
CA LYS A 209 -18.12 8.03 14.61
C LYS A 209 -18.92 8.79 13.58
N TYR A 210 -19.43 8.12 12.56
CA TYR A 210 -20.25 8.74 11.53
C TYR A 210 -21.60 9.23 12.09
N LEU A 211 -22.23 8.47 12.99
CA LEU A 211 -23.48 8.86 13.64
C LEU A 211 -23.31 10.12 14.51
N ASP A 212 -22.16 10.29 15.16
CA ASP A 212 -21.85 11.53 15.88
C ASP A 212 -21.78 12.73 14.93
N GLU A 213 -21.11 12.60 13.80
CA GLU A 213 -21.05 13.65 12.76
C GLU A 213 -22.42 13.89 12.10
N TYR A 214 -23.21 12.84 11.89
CA TYR A 214 -24.55 12.93 11.26
C TYR A 214 -25.50 13.82 12.06
N LYS A 215 -25.42 13.82 13.39
CA LYS A 215 -26.22 14.71 14.25
C LYS A 215 -25.95 16.18 13.96
N HIS A 216 -24.71 16.51 13.58
CA HIS A 216 -24.30 17.86 13.22
C HIS A 216 -24.77 18.28 11.82
N PHE A 217 -24.91 17.31 10.87
CA PHE A 217 -25.41 17.60 9.51
C PHE A 217 -26.87 18.02 9.46
N ARG A 218 -27.72 17.45 10.33
CA ARG A 218 -29.14 17.80 10.39
C ARG A 218 -29.39 19.29 10.70
N VAL A 219 -28.44 19.94 11.32
CA VAL A 219 -28.54 21.35 11.74
C VAL A 219 -27.92 22.29 10.71
N ARG A 220 -27.14 21.78 9.76
CA ARG A 220 -26.46 22.61 8.75
C ARG A 220 -27.37 22.88 7.56
N PRO A 221 -27.42 24.13 7.03
CA PRO A 221 -28.26 24.46 5.89
C PRO A 221 -27.78 23.70 4.64
N LEU A 222 -28.74 23.28 3.81
CA LEU A 222 -28.45 22.73 2.48
C LEU A 222 -27.91 23.86 1.60
N CYS A 223 -26.73 23.68 1.02
CA CYS A 223 -26.19 24.63 0.06
C CYS A 223 -26.97 24.56 -1.28
N SER A 224 -27.21 25.70 -1.91
CA SER A 224 -28.12 25.82 -3.06
C SER A 224 -27.49 25.40 -4.40
N ALA A 225 -26.18 25.17 -4.47
CA ALA A 225 -25.52 24.80 -5.72
C ALA A 225 -25.62 23.29 -5.99
N PRO A 226 -26.28 22.84 -7.08
CA PRO A 226 -26.38 21.42 -7.37
C PRO A 226 -25.03 20.84 -7.79
N LEU A 227 -24.66 19.70 -7.20
CA LEU A 227 -23.52 18.90 -7.63
C LEU A 227 -23.93 17.83 -8.64
N LEU A 228 -23.02 17.42 -9.53
CA LEU A 228 -23.24 16.29 -10.44
C LEU A 228 -23.63 15.00 -9.70
N THR A 229 -23.19 14.87 -8.44
CA THR A 229 -23.45 13.73 -7.57
C THR A 229 -24.78 13.81 -6.80
N ASP A 230 -25.54 14.89 -6.94
CA ASP A 230 -26.84 15.04 -6.26
C ASP A 230 -27.96 14.23 -6.91
N THR A 231 -27.72 13.64 -8.08
CA THR A 231 -28.65 12.74 -8.75
C THR A 231 -28.08 11.32 -8.82
N PRO A 232 -28.93 10.25 -8.70
CA PRO A 232 -28.47 8.87 -8.79
C PRO A 232 -27.72 8.58 -10.10
N LYS A 233 -28.22 9.11 -11.23
CA LYS A 233 -27.58 8.96 -12.54
C LYS A 233 -26.21 9.65 -12.60
N GLY A 234 -26.11 10.85 -12.08
CA GLY A 234 -24.84 11.60 -12.01
C GLY A 234 -23.83 10.90 -11.12
N TYR A 235 -24.27 10.38 -9.96
CA TYR A 235 -23.43 9.59 -9.06
C TYR A 235 -22.85 8.35 -9.74
N ILE A 236 -23.70 7.51 -10.36
CA ILE A 236 -23.27 6.30 -11.08
C ILE A 236 -22.32 6.65 -12.23
N ARG A 237 -22.64 7.66 -13.03
CA ARG A 237 -21.79 8.10 -14.15
C ARG A 237 -20.40 8.56 -13.68
N SER A 238 -20.32 9.20 -12.53
CA SER A 238 -19.05 9.67 -11.96
C SER A 238 -18.26 8.56 -11.26
N THR A 239 -18.95 7.57 -10.70
CA THR A 239 -18.34 6.43 -9.99
C THR A 239 -17.85 5.35 -10.94
N PHE A 240 -18.56 5.10 -12.05
CA PHE A 240 -18.29 4.00 -12.98
C PHE A 240 -16.86 3.97 -13.54
N PRO A 241 -16.25 5.08 -13.99
CA PRO A 241 -14.86 5.07 -14.45
C PRO A 241 -13.85 4.69 -13.33
N ILE A 242 -14.12 5.10 -12.09
CA ILE A 242 -13.29 4.79 -10.92
C ILE A 242 -13.38 3.29 -10.61
N LEU A 243 -14.59 2.74 -10.65
CA LEU A 243 -14.86 1.31 -10.53
C LEU A 243 -14.10 0.48 -11.57
N LEU A 244 -14.32 0.84 -12.84
CA LEU A 244 -13.75 0.11 -13.97
C LEU A 244 -12.22 0.08 -13.90
N SER A 245 -11.60 1.21 -13.59
CA SER A 245 -10.14 1.28 -13.44
C SER A 245 -9.64 0.37 -12.30
N GLY A 246 -10.35 0.34 -11.17
CA GLY A 246 -10.04 -0.55 -10.04
C GLY A 246 -10.20 -2.03 -10.38
N TYR A 247 -11.26 -2.38 -11.08
CA TYR A 247 -11.50 -3.77 -11.48
C TYR A 247 -10.46 -4.28 -12.47
N VAL A 248 -10.11 -3.49 -13.49
CA VAL A 248 -9.09 -3.89 -14.46
C VAL A 248 -7.74 -4.04 -13.78
N GLN A 249 -7.38 -3.11 -12.90
CA GLN A 249 -6.13 -3.19 -12.13
C GLN A 249 -6.10 -4.45 -11.25
N MET A 250 -7.20 -4.76 -10.57
CA MET A 250 -7.31 -5.96 -9.74
C MET A 250 -7.23 -7.25 -10.55
N LEU A 251 -7.93 -7.32 -11.68
CA LEU A 251 -7.85 -8.49 -12.57
C LEU A 251 -6.42 -8.76 -13.04
N MET A 252 -5.68 -7.70 -13.38
CA MET A 252 -4.27 -7.81 -13.78
C MET A 252 -3.39 -8.26 -12.63
N SER A 253 -3.59 -7.72 -11.41
CA SER A 253 -2.85 -8.14 -10.21
C SER A 253 -3.11 -9.61 -9.90
N THR A 254 -4.38 -10.01 -9.83
CA THR A 254 -4.77 -11.40 -9.56
C THR A 254 -4.27 -12.36 -10.63
N ALA A 255 -4.33 -11.97 -11.90
CA ALA A 255 -3.75 -12.77 -12.97
C ALA A 255 -2.24 -12.98 -12.77
N ASN A 256 -1.50 -11.95 -12.36
CA ASN A 256 -0.09 -12.07 -12.04
C ASN A 256 0.16 -13.03 -10.86
N GLU A 257 -0.61 -12.90 -9.77
CA GLU A 257 -0.51 -13.74 -8.57
C GLU A 257 -0.79 -15.22 -8.87
N LEU A 258 -1.74 -15.53 -9.75
CA LEU A 258 -2.08 -16.90 -10.15
C LEU A 258 -1.09 -17.48 -11.16
N LEU A 259 -0.57 -16.65 -12.07
CA LEU A 259 0.33 -17.09 -13.12
C LEU A 259 1.73 -17.44 -12.60
N VAL A 260 2.23 -16.74 -11.58
CA VAL A 260 3.58 -16.99 -11.03
C VAL A 260 3.73 -18.42 -10.49
N PRO A 261 2.87 -18.92 -9.57
CA PRO A 261 2.96 -20.32 -9.11
C PRO A 261 2.76 -21.34 -10.23
N ALA A 262 1.82 -21.07 -11.16
CA ALA A 262 1.58 -21.94 -12.30
C ALA A 262 2.79 -22.04 -13.25
N ALA A 263 3.51 -20.94 -13.45
CA ALA A 263 4.72 -20.93 -14.25
C ALA A 263 5.91 -21.56 -13.52
N LEU A 264 6.03 -21.36 -12.19
CA LEU A 264 7.03 -22.03 -11.35
C LEU A 264 6.83 -23.56 -11.36
N LEU A 265 5.58 -24.03 -11.31
CA LEU A 265 5.27 -25.47 -11.41
C LEU A 265 5.75 -26.09 -12.73
N ARG A 266 5.71 -25.34 -13.84
CA ARG A 266 6.26 -25.83 -15.12
C ARG A 266 7.77 -26.00 -15.07
N TYR A 267 8.47 -25.21 -14.26
CA TYR A 267 9.93 -25.28 -14.09
C TYR A 267 10.34 -26.41 -13.13
N SER A 268 9.82 -26.39 -11.89
CA SER A 268 10.20 -27.34 -10.83
C SER A 268 9.60 -28.72 -10.99
N LYS A 269 8.47 -28.86 -11.73
CA LYS A 269 7.66 -30.07 -11.85
C LYS A 269 7.12 -30.64 -10.52
N SER A 270 7.37 -29.94 -9.41
CA SER A 270 6.89 -30.22 -8.06
C SER A 270 5.98 -29.09 -7.57
N THR A 271 4.74 -29.45 -7.19
CA THR A 271 3.78 -28.46 -6.66
C THR A 271 4.25 -27.88 -5.33
N GLU A 272 4.86 -28.69 -4.48
CA GLU A 272 5.33 -28.30 -3.16
C GLU A 272 6.48 -27.29 -3.26
N GLU A 273 7.45 -27.55 -4.14
CA GLU A 273 8.58 -26.66 -4.39
C GLU A 273 8.14 -25.32 -5.00
N ALA A 274 7.24 -25.35 -5.99
CA ALA A 274 6.70 -24.14 -6.61
C ALA A 274 5.94 -23.26 -5.60
N LEU A 275 5.11 -23.86 -4.75
CA LEU A 275 4.35 -23.14 -3.72
C LEU A 275 5.25 -22.65 -2.59
N SER A 276 6.26 -23.41 -2.19
CA SER A 276 7.24 -22.98 -1.19
C SER A 276 8.02 -21.77 -1.68
N CYS A 277 8.52 -21.80 -2.90
CA CYS A 277 9.24 -20.70 -3.54
C CYS A 277 8.37 -19.44 -3.67
N TYR A 278 7.13 -19.58 -4.12
CA TYR A 278 6.18 -18.48 -4.20
C TYR A 278 5.82 -17.94 -2.80
N GLY A 279 5.59 -18.82 -1.84
CA GLY A 279 5.29 -18.47 -0.46
C GLY A 279 6.41 -17.67 0.20
N CYS A 280 7.67 -18.08 0.03
CA CYS A 280 8.84 -17.31 0.49
C CYS A 280 8.89 -15.92 -0.15
N PHE A 281 8.59 -15.83 -1.45
CA PHE A 281 8.58 -14.55 -2.17
C PHE A 281 7.52 -13.60 -1.64
N GLU A 282 6.25 -14.03 -1.56
CA GLU A 282 5.12 -13.19 -1.15
C GLU A 282 5.04 -12.96 0.36
N ALA A 283 5.38 -13.96 1.18
CA ALA A 283 5.21 -13.85 2.63
C ALA A 283 6.42 -13.29 3.36
N ILE A 284 7.62 -13.36 2.78
CA ILE A 284 8.87 -12.97 3.46
C ILE A 284 9.60 -11.88 2.67
N ILE A 285 9.93 -12.14 1.39
CA ILE A 285 10.79 -11.25 0.60
C ILE A 285 10.09 -9.92 0.31
N MET A 286 8.86 -9.96 -0.23
CA MET A 286 8.13 -8.75 -0.59
C MET A 286 7.78 -7.87 0.61
N PRO A 287 7.24 -8.40 1.73
CA PRO A 287 7.04 -7.61 2.94
C PRO A 287 8.32 -6.98 3.48
N ALA A 288 9.46 -7.69 3.48
CA ALA A 288 10.73 -7.13 3.90
C ALA A 288 11.18 -5.95 3.00
N VAL A 289 11.03 -6.09 1.67
CA VAL A 289 11.33 -5.04 0.70
C VAL A 289 10.38 -3.85 0.86
N PHE A 290 9.09 -4.08 1.07
CA PHE A 290 8.10 -2.99 1.20
C PHE A 290 8.09 -2.32 2.58
N PHE A 291 8.62 -2.96 3.63
CA PHE A 291 8.61 -2.41 4.99
C PHE A 291 9.15 -0.96 5.08
N PRO A 292 10.34 -0.62 4.53
CA PRO A 292 10.83 0.74 4.59
C PRO A 292 10.05 1.73 3.71
N SER A 293 9.27 1.28 2.72
CA SER A 293 8.50 2.15 1.83
C SER A 293 7.37 2.91 2.53
N ALA A 294 6.98 2.50 3.74
CA ALA A 294 5.98 3.19 4.56
C ALA A 294 6.29 4.69 4.78
N VAL A 295 7.57 5.04 4.82
CA VAL A 295 8.02 6.45 4.89
C VAL A 295 7.59 7.23 3.65
N LEU A 296 7.77 6.65 2.46
CA LEU A 296 7.41 7.30 1.19
C LEU A 296 5.90 7.32 0.96
N THR A 297 5.17 6.33 1.44
CA THR A 297 3.70 6.31 1.41
C THR A 297 3.12 7.50 2.18
N SER A 298 3.66 7.76 3.37
CA SER A 298 3.26 8.93 4.17
C SER A 298 3.63 10.25 3.48
N LEU A 299 4.78 10.30 2.83
CA LEU A 299 5.23 11.44 2.06
C LEU A 299 4.32 11.70 0.86
N SER A 300 3.90 10.66 0.14
CA SER A 300 2.95 10.75 -0.98
C SER A 300 1.63 11.39 -0.56
N GLY A 301 1.12 11.08 0.63
CA GLY A 301 -0.08 11.71 1.20
C GLY A 301 0.02 13.23 1.36
N ILE A 302 1.23 13.76 1.58
CA ILE A 302 1.49 15.21 1.66
C ILE A 302 1.70 15.81 0.26
N ILE A 303 2.36 15.10 -0.62
CA ILE A 303 2.71 15.57 -1.98
C ILE A 303 1.46 15.79 -2.83
N ILE A 304 0.46 14.92 -2.76
CA ILE A 304 -0.76 15.01 -3.56
C ILE A 304 -1.45 16.38 -3.43
N PRO A 305 -1.82 16.86 -2.22
CA PRO A 305 -2.46 18.15 -2.07
C PRO A 305 -1.54 19.34 -2.42
N GLU A 306 -0.24 19.26 -2.14
CA GLU A 306 0.72 20.33 -2.49
C GLU A 306 0.89 20.46 -4.00
N ALA A 307 1.01 19.34 -4.72
CA ALA A 307 1.07 19.33 -6.19
C ALA A 307 -0.24 19.85 -6.82
N ALA A 308 -1.40 19.50 -6.22
CA ALA A 308 -2.69 19.99 -6.67
C ALA A 308 -2.84 21.51 -6.47
N LEU A 309 -2.38 22.03 -5.34
CA LEU A 309 -2.35 23.47 -5.07
C LEU A 309 -1.42 24.22 -6.03
N ALA A 310 -0.21 23.70 -6.25
CA ALA A 310 0.73 24.27 -7.21
C ALA A 310 0.16 24.28 -8.64
N ASN A 311 -0.55 23.23 -9.02
CA ASN A 311 -1.14 23.09 -10.37
C ASN A 311 -2.35 24.00 -10.62
N ARG A 312 -3.02 24.51 -9.57
CA ARG A 312 -4.20 25.39 -9.66
C ARG A 312 -3.85 26.89 -9.78
N CYS A 313 -2.58 27.28 -9.73
CA CYS A 313 -2.18 28.65 -9.92
C CYS A 313 -2.57 29.14 -11.32
N GLU A 314 -3.24 30.29 -11.42
CA GLU A 314 -3.68 30.89 -12.69
C GLU A 314 -2.49 31.42 -13.50
N ASP A 315 -1.50 31.98 -12.82
CA ASP A 315 -0.26 32.45 -13.45
C ASP A 315 0.62 31.25 -13.84
N LYS A 316 0.91 31.14 -15.14
CA LYS A 316 1.69 30.04 -15.72
C LYS A 316 3.12 30.00 -15.20
N GLU A 317 3.77 31.15 -15.02
CA GLU A 317 5.16 31.21 -14.54
C GLU A 317 5.26 30.82 -13.06
N ILE A 318 4.34 31.30 -12.23
CA ILE A 318 4.27 30.92 -10.81
C ILE A 318 3.96 29.43 -10.68
N ARG A 319 2.99 28.93 -11.44
CA ARG A 319 2.67 27.50 -11.49
C ARG A 319 3.88 26.64 -11.83
N ARG A 320 4.57 26.97 -12.91
CA ARG A 320 5.79 26.31 -13.38
C ARG A 320 6.87 26.29 -12.29
N CYS A 321 7.17 27.46 -11.73
CA CYS A 321 8.18 27.59 -10.70
C CYS A 321 7.86 26.74 -9.45
N ARG A 322 6.59 26.74 -8.99
CA ARG A 322 6.14 25.94 -7.84
C ARG A 322 6.22 24.45 -8.11
N LEU A 323 5.73 23.97 -9.27
CA LEU A 323 5.78 22.57 -9.65
C LEU A 323 7.22 22.07 -9.81
N CYS A 324 8.08 22.86 -10.47
CA CYS A 324 9.48 22.53 -10.66
C CYS A 324 10.21 22.38 -9.32
N ARG A 325 10.06 23.36 -8.39
CA ARG A 325 10.70 23.30 -7.07
C ARG A 325 10.17 22.15 -6.21
N LEU A 326 8.85 21.90 -6.23
CA LEU A 326 8.24 20.79 -5.51
C LEU A 326 8.80 19.46 -6.01
N THR A 327 8.81 19.25 -7.33
CA THR A 327 9.32 18.03 -7.97
C THR A 327 10.80 17.83 -7.68
N ASP A 328 11.62 18.90 -7.77
CA ASP A 328 13.05 18.88 -7.43
C ASP A 328 13.29 18.41 -5.99
N SER A 329 12.58 19.04 -5.04
CA SER A 329 12.70 18.67 -3.61
C SER A 329 12.25 17.25 -3.32
N VAL A 330 11.17 16.80 -3.97
CA VAL A 330 10.63 15.44 -3.83
C VAL A 330 11.60 14.43 -4.42
N PHE A 331 12.14 14.68 -5.62
CA PHE A 331 13.12 13.79 -6.26
C PHE A 331 14.38 13.65 -5.42
N GLU A 332 14.99 14.76 -5.00
CA GLU A 332 16.21 14.74 -4.20
C GLU A 332 16.06 13.84 -2.95
N LYS A 333 14.96 13.98 -2.23
CA LYS A 333 14.74 13.24 -0.98
C LYS A 333 14.35 11.79 -1.22
N SER A 334 13.44 11.56 -2.17
CA SER A 334 12.94 10.21 -2.44
C SER A 334 14.00 9.32 -3.06
N PHE A 335 14.79 9.86 -4.01
CA PHE A 335 15.93 9.12 -4.58
C PHE A 335 17.02 8.86 -3.53
N THR A 336 17.34 9.86 -2.69
CA THR A 336 18.33 9.68 -1.62
C THR A 336 17.92 8.59 -0.65
N TYR A 337 16.65 8.59 -0.21
CA TYR A 337 16.13 7.56 0.66
C TYR A 337 16.09 6.18 -0.01
N ALA A 338 15.54 6.10 -1.21
CA ALA A 338 15.37 4.84 -1.93
C ALA A 338 16.72 4.17 -2.27
N LEU A 339 17.71 4.96 -2.72
CA LEU A 339 19.05 4.46 -3.01
C LEU A 339 19.82 4.08 -1.74
N PHE A 340 19.60 4.78 -0.62
CA PHE A 340 20.15 4.37 0.67
C PHE A 340 19.59 3.01 1.11
N ILE A 341 18.27 2.81 1.03
CA ILE A 341 17.65 1.51 1.36
C ILE A 341 18.12 0.40 0.41
N ALA A 342 18.25 0.70 -0.89
CA ALA A 342 18.81 -0.25 -1.86
C ALA A 342 20.24 -0.67 -1.48
N ALA A 343 21.09 0.29 -1.11
CA ALA A 343 22.44 0.00 -0.63
C ALA A 343 22.39 -0.86 0.65
N LEU A 344 21.50 -0.55 1.62
CA LEU A 344 21.32 -1.39 2.80
C LEU A 344 21.02 -2.84 2.41
N PHE A 345 20.00 -3.09 1.61
CA PHE A 345 19.64 -4.46 1.19
C PHE A 345 20.75 -5.16 0.40
N PHE A 346 21.48 -4.42 -0.41
CA PHE A 346 22.60 -4.98 -1.16
C PHE A 346 23.71 -5.50 -0.23
N PHE A 347 24.06 -4.74 0.80
CA PHE A 347 25.14 -5.11 1.72
C PHE A 347 24.71 -6.04 2.86
N CYS A 348 23.49 -5.89 3.40
CA CYS A 348 23.02 -6.70 4.53
C CYS A 348 21.97 -7.77 4.15
N GLY A 349 21.55 -7.87 2.90
CA GLY A 349 20.46 -8.76 2.48
C GLY A 349 20.68 -10.23 2.84
N LYS A 350 21.93 -10.72 2.80
CA LYS A 350 22.24 -12.10 3.23
C LYS A 350 22.07 -12.29 4.74
N TRP A 351 22.45 -11.31 5.56
CA TRP A 351 22.21 -11.38 7.02
C TRP A 351 20.71 -11.28 7.31
N ALA A 352 20.03 -10.34 6.65
CA ALA A 352 18.58 -10.20 6.78
C ALA A 352 17.84 -11.48 6.39
N GLY A 353 18.21 -12.12 5.27
CA GLY A 353 17.62 -13.38 4.84
C GLY A 353 17.81 -14.50 5.85
N ARG A 354 19.00 -14.65 6.41
CA ARG A 354 19.29 -15.68 7.45
C ARG A 354 18.55 -15.42 8.77
N VAL A 355 18.28 -14.16 9.10
CA VAL A 355 17.46 -13.80 10.27
C VAL A 355 15.97 -14.06 10.00
N LEU A 356 15.49 -13.75 8.79
CA LEU A 356 14.09 -13.88 8.43
C LEU A 356 13.68 -15.33 8.12
N CYS A 357 14.57 -16.09 7.48
CA CYS A 357 14.35 -17.49 7.12
C CYS A 357 15.69 -18.24 7.20
N PRO A 358 16.05 -18.77 8.39
CA PRO A 358 17.32 -19.51 8.57
C PRO A 358 17.42 -20.79 7.73
N SER A 359 16.28 -21.35 7.37
CA SER A 359 16.19 -22.63 6.62
C SER A 359 16.41 -22.47 5.12
N ASP A 360 16.28 -21.25 4.55
CA ASP A 360 16.33 -21.02 3.12
C ASP A 360 17.24 -19.85 2.73
N ALA A 361 18.39 -20.15 2.15
CA ALA A 361 19.35 -19.17 1.67
C ALA A 361 18.80 -18.32 0.49
N MET A 362 17.79 -18.83 -0.24
CA MET A 362 17.17 -18.14 -1.36
C MET A 362 16.63 -16.76 -0.97
N VAL A 363 16.12 -16.59 0.27
CA VAL A 363 15.59 -15.33 0.76
C VAL A 363 16.67 -14.25 0.78
N GLY A 364 17.84 -14.56 1.34
CA GLY A 364 18.96 -13.62 1.42
C GLY A 364 19.52 -13.23 0.05
N ASP A 365 19.70 -14.20 -0.83
CA ASP A 365 20.18 -13.95 -2.20
C ASP A 365 19.18 -13.14 -3.00
N SER A 366 17.89 -13.38 -2.83
CA SER A 366 16.82 -12.63 -3.48
C SER A 366 16.76 -11.17 -3.02
N LEU A 367 16.94 -10.89 -1.73
CA LEU A 367 17.00 -9.53 -1.20
C LEU A 367 18.18 -8.75 -1.81
N VAL A 368 19.34 -9.39 -1.97
CA VAL A 368 20.51 -8.77 -2.62
C VAL A 368 20.25 -8.51 -4.10
N ILE A 369 19.66 -9.49 -4.82
CA ILE A 369 19.35 -9.35 -6.24
C ILE A 369 18.28 -8.28 -6.46
N LEU A 370 17.27 -8.16 -5.61
CA LEU A 370 16.22 -7.15 -5.72
C LEU A 370 16.69 -5.75 -5.32
N ALA A 371 17.79 -5.61 -4.59
CA ALA A 371 18.27 -4.33 -4.10
C ALA A 371 18.34 -3.23 -5.19
N PRO A 372 18.87 -3.46 -6.41
CA PRO A 372 18.91 -2.44 -7.44
C PRO A 372 17.52 -2.03 -8.01
N VAL A 373 16.48 -2.83 -7.84
CA VAL A 373 15.12 -2.48 -8.29
C VAL A 373 14.32 -1.74 -7.22
N ILE A 374 14.71 -1.83 -5.95
CA ILE A 374 14.07 -1.14 -4.82
C ILE A 374 13.85 0.35 -5.08
N PRO A 375 14.81 1.13 -5.63
CA PRO A 375 14.59 2.53 -5.92
C PRO A 375 13.40 2.76 -6.85
N PHE A 376 13.19 1.92 -7.86
CA PHE A 376 12.06 2.04 -8.78
C PHE A 376 10.74 1.72 -8.08
N ILE A 377 10.67 0.66 -7.27
CA ILE A 377 9.49 0.31 -6.48
C ILE A 377 9.09 1.46 -5.54
N TYR A 378 10.06 2.10 -4.90
CA TYR A 378 9.81 3.17 -3.95
C TYR A 378 9.43 4.49 -4.61
N LEU A 379 10.06 4.79 -5.74
CA LEU A 379 9.75 5.98 -6.52
C LEU A 379 8.34 5.93 -7.11
N GLU A 380 7.85 4.75 -7.45
CA GLU A 380 6.47 4.57 -7.90
C GLU A 380 5.46 5.25 -6.98
N ILE A 381 5.58 5.03 -5.67
CA ILE A 381 4.67 5.59 -4.64
C ILE A 381 4.62 7.12 -4.71
N VAL A 382 5.78 7.73 -4.87
CA VAL A 382 5.94 9.19 -4.84
C VAL A 382 5.55 9.80 -6.18
N LEU A 383 5.96 9.17 -7.29
CA LEU A 383 5.63 9.60 -8.64
C LEU A 383 4.12 9.52 -8.92
N GLU A 384 3.45 8.47 -8.41
CA GLU A 384 1.99 8.39 -8.45
C GLU A 384 1.35 9.55 -7.68
N GLY A 385 1.88 9.90 -6.50
CA GLY A 385 1.41 11.05 -5.72
C GLY A 385 1.52 12.36 -6.50
N LEU A 386 2.67 12.61 -7.14
CA LEU A 386 2.89 13.77 -8.01
C LEU A 386 1.93 13.79 -9.20
N LEU A 387 1.80 12.69 -9.93
CA LEU A 387 0.92 12.58 -11.11
C LEU A 387 -0.56 12.81 -10.74
N LYS A 388 -1.02 12.23 -9.62
CA LYS A 388 -2.38 12.45 -9.11
C LYS A 388 -2.60 13.90 -8.73
N GLY A 389 -1.64 14.53 -8.06
CA GLY A 389 -1.71 15.95 -7.71
C GLY A 389 -1.68 16.88 -8.93
N MET A 390 -0.90 16.55 -9.96
CA MET A 390 -0.85 17.28 -11.23
C MET A 390 -2.08 17.04 -12.13
N GLY A 391 -3.03 16.19 -11.71
CA GLY A 391 -4.24 15.88 -12.47
C GLY A 391 -4.02 14.87 -13.62
N ARG A 392 -2.87 14.18 -13.66
CA ARG A 392 -2.52 13.16 -14.66
C ARG A 392 -2.91 11.73 -14.23
N GLN A 393 -4.01 11.59 -13.50
CA GLN A 393 -4.48 10.30 -12.98
C GLN A 393 -4.74 9.26 -14.08
N ASN A 394 -5.26 9.68 -15.24
CA ASN A 394 -5.49 8.76 -16.36
C ASN A 394 -4.20 8.14 -16.86
N PHE A 395 -3.13 8.94 -17.00
CA PHE A 395 -1.81 8.41 -17.36
C PHE A 395 -1.31 7.41 -16.32
N SER A 396 -1.40 7.74 -15.02
CA SER A 396 -0.99 6.85 -13.94
C SER A 396 -1.70 5.50 -14.02
N THR A 397 -3.02 5.49 -14.23
CA THR A 397 -3.81 4.26 -14.39
C THR A 397 -3.37 3.43 -15.59
N VAL A 398 -3.25 4.05 -16.77
CA VAL A 398 -2.82 3.34 -17.99
C VAL A 398 -1.40 2.79 -17.83
N ASN A 399 -0.50 3.56 -17.25
CA ASN A 399 0.87 3.12 -17.01
C ASN A 399 0.95 1.91 -16.05
N SER A 400 0.14 1.90 -14.99
CA SER A 400 0.05 0.73 -14.09
C SER A 400 -0.50 -0.51 -14.80
N LEU A 401 -1.48 -0.35 -15.71
CA LEU A 401 -1.96 -1.47 -16.54
C LEU A 401 -0.86 -2.01 -17.47
N CYS A 402 -0.10 -1.11 -18.11
CA CYS A 402 1.06 -1.49 -18.93
C CYS A 402 2.12 -2.23 -18.09
N GLU A 403 2.36 -1.79 -16.86
CA GLU A 403 3.27 -2.44 -15.93
C GLU A 403 2.87 -3.88 -15.66
N TYR A 404 1.59 -4.13 -15.29
CA TYR A 404 1.09 -5.49 -15.10
C TYR A 404 1.15 -6.31 -16.40
N ALA A 405 0.85 -5.73 -17.56
CA ALA A 405 0.94 -6.42 -18.83
C ALA A 405 2.39 -6.87 -19.14
N VAL A 406 3.38 -5.99 -18.92
CA VAL A 406 4.80 -6.32 -19.07
C VAL A 406 5.20 -7.43 -18.07
N ARG A 407 4.75 -7.33 -16.81
CA ARG A 407 5.05 -8.30 -15.76
C ARG A 407 4.50 -9.68 -16.12
N ILE A 408 3.23 -9.76 -16.51
CA ILE A 408 2.58 -11.00 -16.96
C ILE A 408 3.30 -11.60 -18.18
N ALA A 409 3.63 -10.80 -19.19
CA ALA A 409 4.37 -11.26 -20.35
C ALA A 409 5.75 -11.84 -19.96
N CYS A 410 6.48 -11.16 -19.08
CA CYS A 410 7.76 -11.66 -18.58
C CYS A 410 7.60 -12.94 -17.76
N VAL A 411 6.56 -13.06 -16.92
CA VAL A 411 6.27 -14.29 -16.17
C VAL A 411 6.03 -15.45 -17.13
N MET A 412 5.22 -15.28 -18.16
CA MET A 412 4.92 -16.32 -19.15
C MET A 412 6.15 -16.77 -19.94
N ILE A 413 7.07 -15.84 -20.25
CA ILE A 413 8.25 -16.11 -21.08
C ILE A 413 9.41 -16.69 -20.25
N PHE A 414 9.69 -16.11 -19.09
CA PHE A 414 10.93 -16.37 -18.36
C PHE A 414 10.77 -17.33 -17.18
N VAL A 415 9.63 -17.33 -16.46
CA VAL A 415 9.50 -18.11 -15.24
C VAL A 415 9.53 -19.61 -15.52
N GLY A 416 8.85 -20.07 -16.57
CA GLY A 416 8.88 -21.49 -16.96
C GLY A 416 10.25 -22.00 -17.45
N ARG A 417 11.21 -21.08 -17.75
CA ARG A 417 12.55 -21.43 -18.23
C ARG A 417 13.64 -21.20 -17.17
N ALA A 418 13.52 -20.16 -16.38
CA ALA A 418 14.53 -19.70 -15.42
C ALA A 418 14.07 -19.82 -13.97
N GLY A 419 12.90 -20.44 -13.73
CA GLY A 419 12.36 -20.62 -12.38
C GLY A 419 12.19 -19.29 -11.64
N PHE A 420 12.64 -19.24 -10.41
CA PHE A 420 12.54 -18.03 -9.57
C PHE A 420 13.30 -16.82 -10.13
N GLY A 421 14.42 -17.03 -10.83
CA GLY A 421 15.12 -15.98 -11.55
C GLY A 421 14.24 -15.25 -12.57
N GLY A 422 13.32 -16.00 -13.22
CA GLY A 422 12.30 -15.42 -14.11
C GLY A 422 11.32 -14.50 -13.40
N VAL A 423 10.95 -14.81 -12.15
CA VAL A 423 10.11 -13.92 -11.31
C VAL A 423 10.85 -12.63 -11.05
N LEU A 424 12.11 -12.68 -10.64
CA LEU A 424 12.92 -11.48 -10.40
C LEU A 424 13.06 -10.63 -11.67
N ILE A 425 13.33 -11.25 -12.83
CA ILE A 425 13.39 -10.54 -14.12
C ILE A 425 12.08 -9.84 -14.44
N SER A 426 10.92 -10.46 -14.16
CA SER A 426 9.61 -9.84 -14.39
C SER A 426 9.40 -8.58 -13.56
N TYR A 427 9.83 -8.58 -12.29
CA TYR A 427 9.80 -7.40 -11.42
C TYR A 427 10.76 -6.31 -11.89
N TYR A 428 11.96 -6.66 -12.33
CA TYR A 428 12.91 -5.70 -12.90
C TYR A 428 12.34 -5.00 -14.12
N ALA A 429 11.93 -5.77 -15.12
CA ALA A 429 11.44 -5.25 -16.38
C ALA A 429 10.22 -4.34 -16.18
N SER A 430 9.21 -4.81 -15.43
CA SER A 430 7.98 -4.05 -15.22
C SER A 430 8.22 -2.75 -14.45
N ASN A 431 8.95 -2.80 -13.33
CA ASN A 431 9.18 -1.62 -12.49
C ASN A 431 10.07 -0.59 -13.18
N VAL A 432 11.15 -1.02 -13.87
CA VAL A 432 12.06 -0.08 -14.56
C VAL A 432 11.34 0.63 -15.69
N ILE A 433 10.66 -0.11 -16.57
CA ILE A 433 9.96 0.47 -17.73
C ILE A 433 8.86 1.44 -17.26
N SER A 434 8.04 1.01 -16.32
CA SER A 434 6.92 1.80 -15.80
C SER A 434 7.38 3.08 -15.12
N ASN A 435 8.42 3.00 -14.29
CA ASN A 435 8.89 4.18 -13.54
C ASN A 435 9.69 5.14 -14.41
N ILE A 436 10.42 4.68 -15.43
CA ILE A 436 11.02 5.57 -16.42
C ILE A 436 9.93 6.39 -17.11
N ALA A 437 8.81 5.76 -17.53
CA ALA A 437 7.70 6.48 -18.14
C ALA A 437 7.08 7.52 -17.17
N ARG A 438 6.89 7.17 -15.89
CA ARG A 438 6.42 8.12 -14.85
C ARG A 438 7.38 9.29 -14.67
N ILE A 439 8.69 9.05 -14.59
CA ILE A 439 9.72 10.10 -14.46
C ILE A 439 9.66 11.06 -15.65
N ILE A 440 9.61 10.54 -16.87
CA ILE A 440 9.54 11.37 -18.10
C ILE A 440 8.31 12.29 -18.05
N VAL A 441 7.13 11.75 -17.71
CA VAL A 441 5.91 12.56 -17.66
C VAL A 441 5.94 13.58 -16.54
N VAL A 442 6.41 13.23 -15.34
CA VAL A 442 6.56 14.17 -14.22
C VAL A 442 7.53 15.29 -14.56
N CYS A 443 8.69 14.98 -15.17
CA CYS A 443 9.66 15.98 -15.61
C CYS A 443 9.07 16.90 -16.69
N ARG A 444 8.27 16.37 -17.62
CA ARG A 444 7.60 17.14 -18.67
C ARG A 444 6.54 18.09 -18.09
N GLU A 445 5.70 17.61 -17.19
CA GLU A 445 4.62 18.40 -16.57
C GLU A 445 5.17 19.49 -15.63
N SER A 446 6.28 19.23 -14.94
CA SER A 446 6.95 20.21 -14.09
C SER A 446 7.96 21.08 -14.83
N GLU A 447 8.19 20.82 -16.12
CA GLU A 447 9.22 21.47 -16.95
C GLU A 447 10.63 21.41 -16.33
N MET A 448 10.90 20.34 -15.56
CA MET A 448 12.16 20.13 -14.86
C MET A 448 13.12 19.29 -15.72
N ARG A 449 14.41 19.63 -15.67
CA ARG A 449 15.47 18.80 -16.26
C ARG A 449 15.94 17.78 -15.22
N PHE A 450 15.96 16.50 -15.61
CA PHE A 450 16.44 15.43 -14.75
C PHE A 450 17.96 15.45 -14.67
N ASP A 451 18.50 15.65 -13.48
CA ASP A 451 19.96 15.66 -13.22
C ASP A 451 20.39 14.32 -12.62
N TRP A 452 20.99 13.47 -13.47
CA TRP A 452 21.47 12.14 -13.08
C TRP A 452 22.53 12.17 -11.98
N LEU A 453 23.40 13.19 -11.99
CA LEU A 453 24.45 13.32 -10.99
C LEU A 453 23.84 13.58 -9.61
N ARG A 454 22.88 14.51 -9.55
CA ARG A 454 22.25 14.95 -8.31
C ARG A 454 21.28 13.93 -7.74
N TYR A 455 20.46 13.29 -8.57
CA TYR A 455 19.40 12.40 -8.09
C TYR A 455 19.82 10.94 -7.99
N CYS A 456 20.78 10.47 -8.78
CA CYS A 456 21.18 9.07 -8.80
C CYS A 456 22.61 8.86 -8.24
N ILE A 457 23.62 9.48 -8.84
CA ILE A 457 25.03 9.17 -8.54
C ILE A 457 25.41 9.63 -7.14
N MET A 458 25.15 10.89 -6.78
CA MET A 458 25.47 11.40 -5.45
C MET A 458 24.75 10.66 -4.32
N PRO A 459 23.42 10.41 -4.40
CA PRO A 459 22.73 9.64 -3.35
C PRO A 459 23.22 8.19 -3.26
N LEU A 460 23.54 7.55 -4.37
CA LEU A 460 24.10 6.20 -4.36
C LEU A 460 25.46 6.18 -3.65
N ALA A 461 26.35 7.12 -4.00
CA ALA A 461 27.67 7.24 -3.34
C ALA A 461 27.50 7.47 -1.82
N LYS A 462 26.58 8.33 -1.41
CA LYS A 462 26.25 8.56 -0.01
C LYS A 462 25.78 7.27 0.67
N GLY A 463 24.86 6.53 0.05
CA GLY A 463 24.35 5.26 0.55
C GLY A 463 25.47 4.22 0.75
N VAL A 464 26.36 4.10 -0.25
CA VAL A 464 27.52 3.20 -0.16
C VAL A 464 28.46 3.59 0.98
N ILE A 465 28.77 4.88 1.16
CA ILE A 465 29.62 5.36 2.26
C ILE A 465 29.00 4.99 3.64
N CYS A 466 27.68 5.20 3.80
CA CYS A 466 26.97 4.82 5.03
C CYS A 466 27.07 3.31 5.28
N CYS A 467 26.90 2.49 4.26
CA CYS A 467 27.00 1.03 4.36
C CYS A 467 28.44 0.57 4.67
N MET A 468 29.45 1.23 4.08
CA MET A 468 30.85 0.92 4.43
C MET A 468 31.17 1.24 5.89
N ALA A 469 30.63 2.33 6.44
CA ALA A 469 30.72 2.64 7.86
C ALA A 469 30.03 1.55 8.72
N GLY A 470 28.85 1.07 8.30
CA GLY A 470 28.16 -0.04 8.95
C GLY A 470 28.97 -1.33 8.94
N LEU A 471 29.58 -1.69 7.80
CA LEU A 471 30.48 -2.86 7.72
C LEU A 471 31.71 -2.72 8.62
N ALA A 472 32.31 -1.53 8.66
CA ALA A 472 33.43 -1.26 9.56
C ALA A 472 33.04 -1.44 11.05
N ALA A 473 31.84 -0.96 11.42
CA ALA A 473 31.31 -1.13 12.76
C ALA A 473 31.10 -2.60 13.15
N VAL A 474 30.53 -3.41 12.24
CA VAL A 474 30.35 -4.86 12.46
C VAL A 474 31.71 -5.55 12.71
N ARG A 475 32.75 -5.18 11.95
CA ARG A 475 34.10 -5.72 12.13
C ARG A 475 34.73 -5.29 13.46
N LEU A 476 34.61 -4.00 13.80
CA LEU A 476 35.19 -3.43 15.02
C LEU A 476 34.53 -3.94 16.29
N THR A 477 33.23 -4.15 16.28
CA THR A 477 32.49 -4.65 17.46
C THR A 477 32.54 -6.16 17.60
N HIS A 478 33.24 -6.88 16.71
CA HIS A 478 33.23 -8.33 16.66
C HIS A 478 31.81 -8.94 16.69
N ALA A 479 30.81 -8.19 16.20
CA ALA A 479 29.39 -8.62 16.17
C ALA A 479 29.18 -9.93 15.39
N ALA A 480 30.12 -10.26 14.50
CA ALA A 480 30.11 -11.51 13.75
C ALA A 480 30.21 -12.75 14.66
N HIS A 481 30.81 -12.64 15.84
CA HIS A 481 30.86 -13.71 16.84
C HIS A 481 29.57 -13.83 17.67
N SER A 482 28.74 -12.80 17.66
CA SER A 482 27.47 -12.75 18.42
C SER A 482 26.24 -13.20 17.61
N GLY A 483 26.41 -13.54 16.33
CA GLY A 483 25.37 -14.06 15.46
C GLY A 483 24.84 -13.06 14.43
N GLU A 484 24.04 -13.56 13.49
CA GLU A 484 23.53 -12.81 12.32
C GLU A 484 22.65 -11.60 12.69
N LEU A 485 21.83 -11.76 13.72
CA LEU A 485 20.97 -10.69 14.22
C LEU A 485 21.78 -9.51 14.78
N ALA A 486 22.84 -9.79 15.50
CA ALA A 486 23.74 -8.76 16.04
C ALA A 486 24.44 -8.01 14.90
N CYS A 487 24.94 -8.73 13.89
CA CYS A 487 25.51 -8.12 12.69
C CYS A 487 24.51 -7.18 12.00
N LEU A 488 23.28 -7.65 11.82
CA LEU A 488 22.22 -6.88 11.16
C LEU A 488 21.88 -5.60 11.93
N ILE A 489 21.70 -5.70 13.24
CA ILE A 489 21.37 -4.55 14.10
C ILE A 489 22.51 -3.52 14.09
N VAL A 490 23.75 -3.94 14.35
CA VAL A 490 24.92 -3.04 14.37
C VAL A 490 25.10 -2.36 13.01
N PHE A 491 24.98 -3.13 11.92
CA PHE A 491 25.09 -2.60 10.57
C PHE A 491 24.03 -1.52 10.29
N ILE A 492 22.73 -1.85 10.47
CA ILE A 492 21.62 -0.94 10.18
C ILE A 492 21.69 0.31 11.06
N MET A 493 21.92 0.16 12.37
CA MET A 493 21.98 1.29 13.30
C MET A 493 23.12 2.24 12.96
N THR A 494 24.30 1.71 12.64
CA THR A 494 25.46 2.54 12.27
C THR A 494 25.25 3.22 10.92
N ALA A 495 24.81 2.49 9.91
CA ALA A 495 24.57 3.06 8.58
C ALA A 495 23.47 4.15 8.62
N ALA A 496 22.39 3.93 9.38
CA ALA A 496 21.34 4.91 9.57
C ALA A 496 21.82 6.14 10.36
N ALA A 497 22.60 5.94 11.44
CA ALA A 497 23.17 7.05 12.21
C ALA A 497 24.07 7.93 11.34
N VAL A 498 24.98 7.33 10.57
CA VAL A 498 25.84 8.05 9.62
C VAL A 498 25.00 8.80 8.57
N PHE A 499 23.96 8.14 8.03
CA PHE A 499 23.06 8.77 7.07
C PHE A 499 22.37 10.00 7.67
N PHE A 500 21.82 9.92 8.87
CA PHE A 500 21.13 11.05 9.51
C PHE A 500 22.09 12.15 9.95
N ILE A 501 23.27 11.84 10.44
CA ILE A 501 24.26 12.84 10.91
C ILE A 501 24.86 13.62 9.74
N PHE A 502 25.31 12.92 8.69
CA PHE A 502 26.06 13.56 7.60
C PHE A 502 25.18 13.99 6.43
N PHE A 503 24.01 13.38 6.23
CA PHE A 503 23.18 13.57 5.03
C PHE A 503 21.71 13.86 5.35
N GLY A 504 21.29 13.85 6.61
CA GLY A 504 20.00 14.31 7.08
C GLY A 504 19.91 15.83 6.93
N GLY A 505 19.57 16.28 5.72
CA GLY A 505 19.38 17.70 5.43
C GLY A 505 18.20 18.31 6.18
N LYS A 506 17.98 19.64 6.03
CA LYS A 506 16.82 20.33 6.62
C LYS A 506 15.51 19.57 6.36
N PRO A 507 14.65 19.40 7.38
CA PRO A 507 13.40 18.66 7.22
C PRO A 507 12.55 19.30 6.11
N MET A 508 11.88 18.44 5.33
CA MET A 508 11.09 18.83 4.15
C MET A 508 10.08 19.95 4.43
N GLY A 509 9.54 20.00 5.66
CA GLY A 509 8.64 21.07 6.10
C GLY A 509 9.27 22.46 6.12
N GLN A 510 10.59 22.59 6.39
CA GLN A 510 11.26 23.89 6.34
C GLN A 510 11.46 24.38 4.90
N ARG A 511 11.80 23.51 3.95
CA ARG A 511 11.91 23.89 2.53
C ARG A 511 10.55 24.19 1.89
N ILE A 512 9.49 23.48 2.28
CA ILE A 512 8.11 23.79 1.84
C ILE A 512 7.70 25.18 2.37
N LYS A 513 8.15 25.56 3.57
CA LYS A 513 7.91 26.87 4.14
C LYS A 513 8.69 27.98 3.38
N GLU A 514 9.95 27.75 3.07
CA GLU A 514 10.76 28.63 2.21
C GLU A 514 10.14 28.80 0.80
N LEU A 515 9.45 27.76 0.28
CA LEU A 515 8.70 27.79 -0.98
C LEU A 515 7.45 28.69 -0.94
N ARG A 516 6.83 28.85 0.24
CA ARG A 516 5.67 29.75 0.43
C ARG A 516 6.07 31.21 0.72
N GLU A 517 7.23 31.42 1.32
CA GLU A 517 7.74 32.74 1.66
C GLU A 517 8.38 33.46 0.44
N CYS A 518 8.62 32.75 -0.67
CA CYS A 518 9.11 33.33 -1.92
C CYS A 518 7.99 33.83 -2.86
N VAL A 519 6.81 34.10 -2.35
CA VAL A 519 5.66 34.76 -2.99
C VAL A 519 5.24 35.95 -2.16
#